data_6198742944027d3fa3672d596c985ee4
#
_entry.id   6198742944027d3fa3672d596c985ee4
#
_cell.length_a   1.000
_cell.length_b   1.000
_cell.length_c   1.000
_cell.angle_alpha   90.00
_cell.angle_beta   90.00
_cell.angle_gamma   90.00
#
_symmetry.space_group_name_H-M   'P 1'
#
loop_
_entity.id
_entity.type
_entity.pdbx_description
1 polymer ?
#
loop_
_entity_poly.entity_id
_entity_poly.type
_entity_poly.pdbx_seq_one_letter_code
_entity_poly.pdbx_strand_id
1 'polypeptide(L)'
;MQNVVENKIDEACNELARVLKEKNKKYGDSFSKTADEYGNAVLLLRIQDKLNRLKKLLILKENFSGLEESVEDTFLDLAGYAVLSKIYLENKK
;
A
#
# COMPACT_ATOMS: atom_id res chain seq x y z
N MET A 1 24.22 6.38 20.49
CA MET A 1 24.41 5.84 19.15
C MET A 1 23.08 5.74 18.45
N GLN A 2 23.03 6.22 17.24
CA GLN A 2 21.78 6.20 16.52
C GLN A 2 21.41 4.80 16.07
N ASN A 3 20.16 4.45 16.22
CA ASN A 3 19.65 3.15 15.85
C ASN A 3 19.50 3.04 14.33
N VAL A 4 20.19 2.07 13.73
CA VAL A 4 20.15 1.85 12.29
C VAL A 4 18.73 1.52 11.82
N VAL A 5 17.99 0.75 12.64
CA VAL A 5 16.59 0.39 12.31
C VAL A 5 15.71 1.64 12.27
N GLU A 6 15.90 2.56 13.22
CA GLU A 6 15.14 3.81 13.23
C GLU A 6 15.38 4.62 11.96
N ASN A 7 16.64 4.70 11.52
CA ASN A 7 16.97 5.39 10.27
C ASN A 7 16.30 4.72 9.07
N LYS A 8 16.25 3.40 9.05
CA LYS A 8 15.60 2.65 7.97
C LYS A 8 14.08 2.84 7.98
N ILE A 9 13.50 2.96 9.16
CA ILE A 9 12.06 3.27 9.27
C ILE A 9 11.78 4.63 8.67
N ASP A 10 12.59 5.64 8.99
CA ASP A 10 12.43 6.98 8.44
C ASP A 10 12.52 6.96 6.91
N GLU A 11 13.52 6.27 6.38
CA GLU A 11 13.71 6.15 4.93
C GLU A 11 12.48 5.51 4.27
N ALA A 12 12.00 4.42 4.84
CA ALA A 12 10.85 3.70 4.30
C ALA A 12 9.58 4.55 4.35
N CYS A 13 9.37 5.26 5.44
CA CYS A 13 8.19 6.12 5.58
C CYS A 13 8.25 7.30 4.63
N ASN A 14 9.44 7.87 4.42
CA ASN A 14 9.62 8.96 3.47
C ASN A 14 9.37 8.49 2.04
N GLU A 15 9.82 7.29 1.68
CA GLU A 15 9.56 6.71 0.38
C GLU A 15 8.06 6.49 0.17
N LEU A 16 7.39 5.94 1.18
CA LEU A 16 5.95 5.70 1.13
C LEU A 16 5.20 7.01 0.89
N ALA A 17 5.53 8.05 1.66
CA ALA A 17 4.88 9.34 1.52
C ALA A 17 5.05 9.90 0.12
N ARG A 18 6.26 9.84 -0.42
CA ARG A 18 6.56 10.35 -1.76
C ARG A 18 5.75 9.61 -2.82
N VAL A 19 5.76 8.28 -2.75
CA VAL A 19 5.06 7.44 -3.72
C VAL A 19 3.55 7.67 -3.67
N LEU A 20 2.97 7.74 -2.46
CA LEU A 20 1.54 7.97 -2.32
C LEU A 20 1.12 9.34 -2.86
N LYS A 21 1.92 10.37 -2.59
CA LYS A 21 1.62 11.71 -3.10
C LYS A 21 1.67 11.75 -4.63
N GLU A 22 2.65 11.10 -5.23
CA GLU A 22 2.76 11.02 -6.67
C GLU A 22 1.57 10.29 -7.29
N LYS A 23 1.18 9.16 -6.73
CA LYS A 23 0.03 8.39 -7.23
C LYS A 23 -1.27 9.15 -7.08
N ASN A 24 -1.46 9.82 -5.96
CA ASN A 24 -2.67 10.61 -5.74
C ASN A 24 -2.78 11.74 -6.76
N LYS A 25 -1.68 12.40 -7.05
CA LYS A 25 -1.62 13.45 -8.05
C LYS A 25 -2.00 12.92 -9.43
N LYS A 26 -1.50 11.73 -9.77
CA LYS A 26 -1.71 11.11 -11.07
C LYS A 26 -3.12 10.56 -11.24
N TYR A 27 -3.68 9.94 -10.21
CA TYR A 27 -4.96 9.23 -10.30
C TYR A 27 -6.14 9.96 -9.68
N GLY A 28 -5.92 11.16 -9.15
CA GLY A 28 -7.01 12.01 -8.67
C GLY A 28 -7.84 11.43 -7.54
N ASP A 29 -7.18 10.83 -6.54
CA ASP A 29 -7.84 10.30 -5.35
C ASP A 29 -8.90 9.23 -5.67
N SER A 30 -8.61 8.37 -6.64
CA SER A 30 -9.54 7.32 -7.06
C SER A 30 -9.91 6.36 -5.93
N PHE A 31 -9.02 6.15 -4.98
CA PHE A 31 -9.26 5.25 -3.84
C PHE A 31 -10.49 5.72 -3.03
N SER A 32 -10.50 7.00 -2.63
CA SER A 32 -11.60 7.56 -1.85
C SER A 32 -12.90 7.56 -2.64
N LYS A 33 -12.82 7.87 -3.93
CA LYS A 33 -14.01 7.89 -4.80
C LYS A 33 -14.62 6.49 -4.91
N THR A 34 -13.78 5.47 -5.06
CA THR A 34 -14.25 4.09 -5.15
C THR A 34 -14.89 3.66 -3.83
N ALA A 35 -14.27 4.01 -2.70
CA ALA A 35 -14.82 3.69 -1.39
C ALA A 35 -16.15 4.42 -1.13
N ASP A 36 -16.28 5.66 -1.59
CA ASP A 36 -17.53 6.40 -1.48
C ASP A 36 -18.65 5.70 -2.24
N GLU A 37 -18.35 5.17 -3.41
CA GLU A 37 -19.35 4.53 -4.26
C GLU A 37 -19.72 3.13 -3.77
N TYR A 38 -18.75 2.33 -3.34
CA TYR A 38 -18.95 0.90 -3.04
C TYR A 38 -18.87 0.54 -1.57
N GLY A 39 -18.51 1.48 -0.71
CA GLY A 39 -18.49 1.25 0.74
C GLY A 39 -17.14 0.81 1.29
N ASN A 40 -17.13 0.64 2.61
CA ASN A 40 -15.88 0.36 3.35
C ASN A 40 -15.24 -0.98 2.99
N ALA A 41 -16.00 -1.90 2.40
CA ALA A 41 -15.43 -3.18 1.96
C ALA A 41 -14.27 -2.98 0.98
N VAL A 42 -14.29 -1.87 0.21
CA VAL A 42 -13.22 -1.56 -0.74
C VAL A 42 -11.86 -1.50 -0.03
N LEU A 43 -11.84 -0.94 1.20
CA LEU A 43 -10.62 -0.81 1.97
C LEU A 43 -9.99 -2.17 2.22
N LEU A 44 -10.81 -3.15 2.61
CA LEU A 44 -10.35 -4.50 2.89
C LEU A 44 -10.00 -5.27 1.62
N LEU A 45 -10.74 -5.03 0.54
CA LEU A 45 -10.50 -5.73 -0.72
C LEU A 45 -9.13 -5.37 -1.29
N ARG A 46 -8.75 -4.09 -1.23
CA ARG A 46 -7.44 -3.65 -1.71
C ARG A 46 -6.31 -4.29 -0.90
N ILE A 47 -6.47 -4.35 0.42
CA ILE A 47 -5.49 -4.95 1.30
C ILE A 47 -5.42 -6.46 1.07
N GLN A 48 -6.57 -7.12 0.92
CA GLN A 48 -6.63 -8.55 0.67
C GLN A 48 -5.91 -8.94 -0.61
N ASP A 49 -6.05 -8.15 -1.67
CA ASP A 49 -5.35 -8.41 -2.93
C ASP A 49 -3.83 -8.47 -2.71
N LYS A 50 -3.30 -7.54 -1.91
CA LYS A 50 -1.86 -7.50 -1.66
C LYS A 50 -1.41 -8.63 -0.74
N LEU A 51 -2.24 -9.01 0.23
CA LEU A 51 -1.95 -10.16 1.07
C LEU A 51 -1.89 -11.45 0.27
N ASN A 52 -2.84 -11.63 -0.66
CA ASN A 52 -2.85 -12.80 -1.53
C ASN A 52 -1.59 -12.87 -2.39
N ARG A 53 -1.16 -11.73 -2.91
CA ARG A 53 0.06 -11.67 -3.71
C ARG A 53 1.29 -12.00 -2.86
N LEU A 54 1.36 -11.47 -1.65
CA LEU A 54 2.48 -11.78 -0.74
C LEU A 54 2.53 -13.26 -0.39
N LYS A 55 1.35 -13.88 -0.20
CA LYS A 55 1.28 -15.31 0.07
C LYS A 55 1.93 -16.10 -1.07
N LYS A 56 1.59 -15.75 -2.32
CA LYS A 56 2.16 -16.44 -3.49
C LYS A 56 3.66 -16.24 -3.56
N LEU A 57 4.13 -15.04 -3.32
CA LEU A 57 5.55 -14.72 -3.44
C LEU A 57 6.39 -15.29 -2.30
N LEU A 58 5.90 -15.19 -1.06
CA LEU A 58 6.69 -15.52 0.12
C LEU A 58 6.49 -16.96 0.61
N ILE A 59 5.27 -17.46 0.52
CA ILE A 59 4.93 -18.78 1.09
C ILE A 59 4.98 -19.86 0.01
N LEU A 60 4.27 -19.63 -1.09
CA LEU A 60 4.20 -20.60 -2.17
C LEU A 60 5.40 -20.51 -3.11
N LYS A 61 6.12 -19.38 -3.05
CA LYS A 61 7.34 -19.14 -3.82
C LYS A 61 7.15 -19.35 -5.33
N GLU A 62 6.02 -18.89 -5.83
CA GLU A 62 5.74 -18.96 -7.26
C GLU A 62 6.65 -18.00 -8.01
N ASN A 63 7.12 -18.46 -9.18
CA ASN A 63 7.93 -17.61 -10.05
C ASN A 63 7.02 -16.83 -10.98
N PHE A 64 7.22 -15.51 -11.01
CA PHE A 64 6.53 -14.64 -11.94
C PHE A 64 7.54 -14.10 -12.95
N SER A 65 7.03 -13.68 -14.10
CA SER A 65 7.88 -13.04 -15.09
C SER A 65 8.42 -11.72 -14.57
N GLY A 66 9.43 -11.18 -15.23
CA GLY A 66 10.05 -9.93 -14.80
C GLY A 66 9.14 -8.72 -14.83
N LEU A 67 7.92 -8.85 -15.34
CA LEU A 67 6.95 -7.74 -15.34
C LEU A 67 6.13 -7.68 -14.07
N GLU A 68 6.23 -8.69 -13.20
CA GLU A 68 5.49 -8.72 -11.95
C GLU A 68 6.19 -7.86 -10.90
N GLU A 69 5.39 -7.27 -10.01
CA GLU A 69 5.99 -6.45 -8.95
C GLU A 69 6.72 -7.31 -7.94
N SER A 70 7.73 -6.74 -7.31
CA SER A 70 8.54 -7.43 -6.31
C SER A 70 7.79 -7.56 -4.98
N VAL A 71 8.36 -8.36 -4.07
CA VAL A 71 7.86 -8.48 -2.70
C VAL A 71 7.90 -7.11 -2.02
N GLU A 72 9.00 -6.38 -2.20
CA GLU A 72 9.16 -5.06 -1.58
C GLU A 72 8.13 -4.07 -2.09
N ASP A 73 7.86 -4.08 -3.39
CA ASP A 73 6.84 -3.21 -3.99
C ASP A 73 5.45 -3.57 -3.49
N THR A 74 5.19 -4.86 -3.29
CA THR A 74 3.90 -5.30 -2.77
C THR A 74 3.70 -4.83 -1.33
N PHE A 75 4.75 -4.89 -0.50
CA PHE A 75 4.65 -4.34 0.86
C PHE A 75 4.44 -2.83 0.84
N LEU A 76 5.07 -2.12 -0.07
CA LEU A 76 4.87 -0.68 -0.20
C LEU A 76 3.42 -0.36 -0.55
N ASP A 77 2.84 -1.11 -1.49
CA ASP A 77 1.43 -0.95 -1.87
C ASP A 77 0.51 -1.27 -0.70
N LEU A 78 0.78 -2.34 0.04
CA LEU A 78 -0.02 -2.71 1.20
C LEU A 78 -0.01 -1.59 2.24
N ALA A 79 1.18 -1.08 2.55
CA ALA A 79 1.33 0.03 3.49
C ALA A 79 0.58 1.27 3.00
N GLY A 80 0.65 1.53 1.70
CA GLY A 80 -0.06 2.64 1.08
C GLY A 80 -1.57 2.54 1.27
N TYR A 81 -2.14 1.38 1.01
CA TYR A 81 -3.57 1.19 1.21
C TYR A 81 -3.97 1.30 2.67
N ALA A 82 -3.12 0.87 3.59
CA ALA A 82 -3.39 1.02 5.02
C ALA A 82 -3.44 2.50 5.41
N VAL A 83 -2.49 3.30 4.93
CA VAL A 83 -2.46 4.74 5.18
C VAL A 83 -3.68 5.42 4.58
N LEU A 84 -3.99 5.11 3.32
CA LEU A 84 -5.14 5.70 2.64
C LEU A 84 -6.46 5.34 3.32
N SER A 85 -6.58 4.11 3.81
CA SER A 85 -7.78 3.66 4.52
C SER A 85 -7.96 4.44 5.82
N LYS A 86 -6.87 4.62 6.57
CA LYS A 86 -6.90 5.40 7.81
C LYS A 86 -7.36 6.82 7.55
N ILE A 87 -6.79 7.47 6.53
CA ILE A 87 -7.15 8.83 6.16
C ILE A 87 -8.62 8.90 5.74
N TYR A 88 -9.06 7.96 4.92
CA TYR A 88 -10.43 7.92 4.45
C TYR A 88 -11.42 7.88 5.61
N LEU A 89 -11.18 6.97 6.57
CA LEU A 89 -12.06 6.83 7.72
C LEU A 89 -12.02 8.06 8.64
N GLU A 90 -10.86 8.68 8.79
CA GLU A 90 -10.74 9.92 9.58
C GLU A 90 -11.57 11.04 8.97
N ASN A 91 -11.58 11.13 7.65
CA ASN A 91 -12.32 12.18 6.94
C ASN A 91 -13.83 11.99 6.97
N LYS A 92 -14.31 10.81 7.37
CA LYS A 92 -15.73 10.51 7.45
C LYS A 92 -16.33 10.75 8.83
N LYS A 93 -15.52 11.10 9.81
CA LYS A 93 -16.00 11.39 11.16
C LYS A 93 -16.70 12.74 11.24
#